data_a4269508d70557417fea128d34f3fa9d
#
_entry.id   a4269508d70557417fea128d34f3fa9d
#
_cell.length_a   1.000
_cell.length_b   1.000
_cell.length_c   1.000
_cell.angle_alpha   90.00
_cell.angle_beta   90.00
_cell.angle_gamma   90.00
#
_symmetry.space_group_name_H-M   'P 1'
#
loop_
_entity.id
_entity.type
_entity.pdbx_description
1 polymer ?
#
loop_
_entity_poly.entity_id
_entity_poly.type
_entity_poly.pdbx_seq_one_letter_code
_entity_poly.pdbx_strand_id
1 'polypeptide(L)'
;KSLQSIYRTGVDNITVRVRSSSIISLRVPKGSYTLKDISLVSESYETLAETKKQDEQKEMDVELDSRSVDISYLNTNQDTHLVLPVPFEKGWSVKVNGKEKPVEQLNYAFIGVELEEGENKITFSYLPPYFMLAALLTSLGLLLVLLWSFFKRKR
;
A
#
# COMPACT_ATOMS: atom_id res chain seq x y z
N LYS A 1 -30.70 -5.51 -2.02
CA LYS A 1 -30.17 -6.26 -3.18
C LYS A 1 -29.24 -5.33 -3.95
N SER A 2 -27.95 -5.40 -3.75
CA SER A 2 -26.99 -4.68 -4.59
C SER A 2 -26.58 -5.61 -5.73
N LEU A 3 -26.92 -5.24 -6.95
CA LEU A 3 -26.33 -5.80 -8.14
C LEU A 3 -24.90 -5.24 -8.23
N GLN A 4 -23.92 -6.01 -7.81
CA GLN A 4 -22.54 -5.68 -8.15
C GLN A 4 -22.31 -6.10 -9.59
N SER A 5 -22.07 -5.13 -10.47
CA SER A 5 -21.59 -5.43 -11.82
C SER A 5 -20.12 -5.80 -11.76
N ILE A 6 -19.80 -6.99 -12.26
CA ILE A 6 -18.42 -7.46 -12.37
C ILE A 6 -17.84 -6.78 -13.63
N TYR A 7 -16.97 -5.80 -13.44
CA TYR A 7 -16.17 -5.24 -14.52
C TYR A 7 -15.02 -6.19 -14.87
N ARG A 8 -14.62 -6.27 -16.13
CA ARG A 8 -13.40 -6.96 -16.55
C ARG A 8 -12.19 -6.16 -16.05
N THR A 9 -11.73 -6.51 -14.85
CA THR A 9 -10.55 -5.87 -14.23
C THR A 9 -9.26 -6.62 -14.51
N GLY A 10 -9.30 -7.75 -15.24
CA GLY A 10 -8.15 -8.65 -15.38
C GLY A 10 -7.83 -9.44 -14.09
N VAL A 11 -8.72 -9.41 -13.10
CA VAL A 11 -8.58 -10.19 -11.87
C VAL A 11 -9.23 -11.54 -12.10
N ASP A 12 -8.43 -12.60 -12.10
CA ASP A 12 -8.88 -13.97 -12.33
C ASP A 12 -9.43 -14.63 -11.05
N ASN A 13 -9.18 -14.06 -9.88
CA ASN A 13 -9.63 -14.56 -8.58
C ASN A 13 -10.71 -13.65 -7.98
N ILE A 14 -11.81 -14.25 -7.56
CA ILE A 14 -12.90 -13.55 -6.87
C ILE A 14 -13.10 -14.18 -5.51
N THR A 15 -12.87 -13.41 -4.45
CA THR A 15 -13.18 -13.81 -3.09
C THR A 15 -14.41 -13.07 -2.60
N VAL A 16 -15.40 -13.81 -2.13
CA VAL A 16 -16.66 -13.24 -1.63
C VAL A 16 -16.90 -13.76 -0.21
N ARG A 17 -17.05 -12.84 0.74
CA ARG A 17 -17.47 -13.19 2.09
C ARG A 17 -19.01 -13.34 2.12
N VAL A 18 -19.48 -14.47 2.56
CA VAL A 18 -20.91 -14.76 2.72
C VAL A 18 -21.22 -15.16 4.15
N ARG A 19 -22.42 -14.86 4.61
CA ARG A 19 -22.87 -15.38 5.92
C ARG A 19 -23.05 -16.89 5.83
N SER A 20 -22.75 -17.58 6.94
CA SER A 20 -23.01 -19.00 7.04
C SER A 20 -24.47 -19.32 6.68
N SER A 21 -24.65 -20.21 5.73
CA SER A 21 -25.96 -20.65 5.23
C SER A 21 -25.83 -22.08 4.69
N SER A 22 -26.90 -22.83 4.75
CA SER A 22 -26.94 -24.17 4.17
C SER A 22 -26.86 -24.18 2.64
N ILE A 23 -27.20 -23.08 2.01
CA ILE A 23 -27.16 -22.92 0.55
C ILE A 23 -26.55 -21.57 0.22
N ILE A 24 -25.47 -21.60 -0.57
CA ILE A 24 -24.84 -20.40 -1.15
C ILE A 24 -25.14 -20.42 -2.65
N SER A 25 -25.84 -19.39 -3.13
CA SER A 25 -26.18 -19.24 -4.55
C SER A 25 -25.35 -18.13 -5.17
N LEU A 26 -24.54 -18.49 -6.16
CA LEU A 26 -23.79 -17.53 -6.99
C LEU A 26 -24.56 -17.29 -8.28
N ARG A 27 -24.95 -16.04 -8.54
CA ARG A 27 -25.63 -15.64 -9.77
C ARG A 27 -24.70 -14.74 -10.57
N VAL A 28 -24.32 -15.18 -11.76
CA VAL A 28 -23.46 -14.45 -12.68
C VAL A 28 -24.28 -14.00 -13.90
N PRO A 29 -23.88 -12.91 -14.60
CA PRO A 29 -24.51 -12.49 -15.87
C PRO A 29 -24.43 -13.61 -16.92
N LYS A 30 -25.31 -13.52 -17.93
CA LYS A 30 -25.31 -14.50 -19.03
C LYS A 30 -23.95 -14.45 -19.76
N GLY A 31 -23.27 -15.58 -19.85
CA GLY A 31 -21.95 -15.69 -20.47
C GLY A 31 -21.41 -17.12 -20.39
N SER A 32 -20.24 -17.34 -20.95
CA SER A 32 -19.50 -18.59 -20.82
C SER A 32 -18.39 -18.39 -19.77
N TYR A 33 -18.38 -19.20 -18.73
CA TYR A 33 -17.45 -19.11 -17.63
C TYR A 33 -16.79 -20.46 -17.39
N THR A 34 -15.51 -20.44 -17.13
CA THR A 34 -14.76 -21.60 -16.64
C THR A 34 -14.37 -21.31 -15.20
N LEU A 35 -14.96 -22.04 -14.26
CA LEU A 35 -14.61 -21.93 -12.84
C LEU A 35 -13.53 -22.96 -12.51
N LYS A 36 -12.46 -22.52 -11.87
CA LYS A 36 -11.37 -23.36 -11.37
C LYS A 36 -11.15 -23.05 -9.91
N ASP A 37 -10.65 -24.02 -9.17
CA ASP A 37 -10.15 -23.89 -7.81
C ASP A 37 -11.16 -23.22 -6.85
N ILE A 38 -12.41 -23.71 -6.89
CA ILE A 38 -13.44 -23.25 -5.96
C ILE A 38 -13.10 -23.79 -4.57
N SER A 39 -12.81 -22.88 -3.64
CA SER A 39 -12.58 -23.21 -2.24
C SER A 39 -13.58 -22.51 -1.34
N LEU A 40 -13.99 -23.20 -0.28
CA LEU A 40 -14.83 -22.66 0.78
C LEU A 40 -14.02 -22.66 2.05
N VAL A 41 -13.80 -21.46 2.61
CA VAL A 41 -13.06 -21.30 3.86
C VAL A 41 -14.02 -20.77 4.92
N SER A 42 -14.04 -21.40 6.08
CA SER A 42 -14.81 -20.94 7.23
C SER A 42 -13.89 -20.13 8.15
N GLU A 43 -14.31 -18.94 8.53
CA GLU A 43 -13.62 -18.07 9.44
C GLU A 43 -14.49 -17.83 10.68
N SER A 44 -13.93 -18.02 11.88
CA SER A 44 -14.65 -17.74 13.13
C SER A 44 -14.64 -16.23 13.41
N TYR A 45 -15.81 -15.68 13.74
CA TYR A 45 -15.91 -14.29 14.20
C TYR A 45 -15.23 -14.06 15.56
N GLU A 46 -15.16 -15.09 16.39
CA GLU A 46 -14.47 -15.02 17.68
C GLU A 46 -12.97 -14.82 17.48
N THR A 47 -12.36 -15.62 16.62
CA THR A 47 -10.94 -15.48 16.26
C THR A 47 -10.64 -14.10 15.68
N LEU A 48 -11.51 -13.57 14.83
CA LEU A 48 -11.35 -12.23 14.25
C LEU A 48 -11.43 -11.14 15.32
N ALA A 49 -12.37 -11.27 16.27
CA ALA A 49 -12.50 -10.32 17.38
C ALA A 49 -11.31 -10.35 18.33
N GLU A 50 -10.76 -11.53 18.59
CA GLU A 50 -9.57 -11.72 19.42
C GLU A 50 -8.33 -11.13 18.74
N THR A 51 -8.12 -11.42 17.46
CA THR A 51 -7.00 -10.84 16.69
C THR A 51 -7.08 -9.31 16.65
N LYS A 52 -8.28 -8.77 16.38
CA LYS A 52 -8.47 -7.31 16.41
C LYS A 52 -8.13 -6.71 17.77
N LYS A 53 -8.56 -7.35 18.87
CA LYS A 53 -8.26 -6.88 20.22
C LYS A 53 -6.75 -6.95 20.54
N GLN A 54 -6.06 -7.99 20.04
CA GLN A 54 -4.62 -8.11 20.17
C GLN A 54 -3.89 -7.00 19.39
N ASP A 55 -4.35 -6.70 18.17
CA ASP A 55 -3.77 -5.62 17.36
C ASP A 55 -4.01 -4.23 17.96
N GLU A 56 -5.19 -3.99 18.55
CA GLU A 56 -5.50 -2.74 19.25
C GLU A 56 -4.64 -2.52 20.51
N GLN A 57 -4.05 -3.57 21.07
CA GLN A 57 -3.16 -3.49 22.24
C GLN A 57 -1.69 -3.23 21.86
N LYS A 58 -1.35 -3.26 20.57
CA LYS A 58 0.01 -2.97 20.11
C LYS A 58 0.26 -1.47 20.19
N GLU A 59 1.15 -1.07 21.06
CA GLU A 59 1.56 0.33 21.15
C GLU A 59 2.48 0.65 19.97
N MET A 60 2.06 1.56 19.13
CA MET A 60 2.85 2.14 18.05
C MET A 60 2.82 3.65 18.17
N ASP A 61 3.99 4.25 18.13
CA ASP A 61 4.11 5.69 18.00
C ASP A 61 4.24 6.05 16.51
N VAL A 62 3.35 6.92 16.02
CA VAL A 62 3.27 7.26 14.60
C VAL A 62 3.32 8.77 14.43
N GLU A 63 4.39 9.24 13.80
CA GLU A 63 4.56 10.64 13.44
C GLU A 63 4.37 10.81 11.93
N LEU A 64 3.54 11.78 11.56
CA LEU A 64 3.25 12.12 10.17
C LEU A 64 3.93 13.42 9.79
N ASP A 65 4.78 13.39 8.79
CA ASP A 65 5.31 14.58 8.14
C ASP A 65 4.76 14.69 6.71
N SER A 66 5.01 15.79 6.04
CA SER A 66 4.49 16.12 4.71
C SER A 66 4.82 15.08 3.63
N ARG A 67 5.91 14.34 3.77
CA ARG A 67 6.42 13.34 2.81
C ARG A 67 6.93 12.07 3.45
N SER A 68 6.77 11.91 4.77
CA SER A 68 7.22 10.72 5.49
C SER A 68 6.23 10.30 6.57
N VAL A 69 6.30 9.03 6.89
CA VAL A 69 5.62 8.44 8.04
C VAL A 69 6.70 7.74 8.86
N ASP A 70 6.90 8.24 10.07
CA ASP A 70 7.85 7.67 11.02
C ASP A 70 7.08 6.84 12.06
N ILE A 71 7.49 5.60 12.25
CA ILE A 71 6.80 4.65 13.12
C ILE A 71 7.82 4.02 14.05
N SER A 72 7.55 4.09 15.35
CA SER A 72 8.30 3.36 16.37
C SER A 72 7.44 2.22 16.88
N TYR A 73 7.95 1.00 16.77
CA TYR A 73 7.24 -0.21 17.18
C TYR A 73 8.18 -1.21 17.86
N LEU A 74 7.80 -1.65 19.06
CA LEU A 74 8.48 -2.73 19.75
C LEU A 74 7.83 -4.07 19.38
N ASN A 75 8.51 -4.83 18.51
CA ASN A 75 8.05 -6.14 18.06
C ASN A 75 8.37 -7.23 19.09
N THR A 76 7.47 -7.46 20.02
CA THR A 76 7.53 -8.53 21.03
C THR A 76 6.72 -9.76 20.62
N ASN A 77 5.87 -9.65 19.60
CA ASN A 77 4.90 -10.65 19.21
C ASN A 77 5.34 -11.49 18.01
N GLN A 78 6.60 -11.34 17.54
CA GLN A 78 7.10 -11.97 16.32
C GLN A 78 6.26 -11.61 15.07
N ASP A 79 5.73 -10.40 15.03
CA ASP A 79 5.11 -9.88 13.83
C ASP A 79 6.15 -9.80 12.71
N THR A 80 5.81 -10.31 11.55
CA THR A 80 6.75 -10.40 10.43
C THR A 80 6.74 -9.15 9.57
N HIS A 81 5.62 -8.45 9.49
CA HIS A 81 5.45 -7.29 8.62
C HIS A 81 4.63 -6.18 9.27
N LEU A 82 5.00 -4.95 8.94
CA LEU A 82 4.18 -3.78 9.16
C LEU A 82 3.47 -3.42 7.85
N VAL A 83 2.15 -3.20 7.92
CA VAL A 83 1.34 -2.78 6.78
C VAL A 83 0.83 -1.36 7.01
N LEU A 84 1.12 -0.47 6.06
CA LEU A 84 0.56 0.86 6.04
C LEU A 84 -0.60 0.90 5.03
N PRO A 85 -1.82 1.33 5.40
CA PRO A 85 -2.98 1.32 4.51
C PRO A 85 -2.93 2.44 3.45
N VAL A 86 -1.83 2.48 2.72
CA VAL A 86 -1.54 3.39 1.63
C VAL A 86 -1.32 2.56 0.37
N PRO A 87 -1.84 2.98 -0.81
CA PRO A 87 -1.66 2.22 -2.05
C PRO A 87 -0.19 1.98 -2.39
N PHE A 88 0.11 0.75 -2.81
CA PHE A 88 1.43 0.40 -3.33
C PHE A 88 1.62 1.03 -4.71
N GLU A 89 2.54 1.98 -4.80
CA GLU A 89 2.91 2.63 -6.05
C GLU A 89 4.41 2.98 -6.10
N LYS A 90 4.88 3.30 -7.30
CA LYS A 90 6.28 3.72 -7.48
C LYS A 90 6.54 5.06 -6.78
N GLY A 91 7.68 5.15 -6.11
CA GLY A 91 8.11 6.36 -5.41
C GLY A 91 8.17 6.19 -3.89
N TRP A 92 7.61 5.14 -3.35
CA TRP A 92 7.81 4.78 -1.95
C TRP A 92 9.18 4.16 -1.70
N SER A 93 9.79 4.55 -0.60
CA SER A 93 10.99 3.95 -0.02
C SER A 93 10.78 3.76 1.46
N VAL A 94 11.47 2.78 2.05
CA VAL A 94 11.37 2.50 3.48
C VAL A 94 12.75 2.21 4.08
N LYS A 95 12.95 2.69 5.29
CA LYS A 95 14.11 2.35 6.13
C LYS A 95 13.62 1.74 7.44
N VAL A 96 14.26 0.66 7.86
CA VAL A 96 14.06 0.03 9.17
C VAL A 96 15.38 0.10 9.91
N ASN A 97 15.38 0.71 11.08
CA ASN A 97 16.59 0.91 11.90
C ASN A 97 17.72 1.59 11.11
N GLY A 98 17.37 2.55 10.24
CA GLY A 98 18.29 3.29 9.39
C GLY A 98 18.78 2.55 8.14
N LYS A 99 18.42 1.27 7.95
CA LYS A 99 18.77 0.47 6.77
C LYS A 99 17.64 0.47 5.76
N GLU A 100 17.96 0.64 4.48
CA GLU A 100 16.98 0.53 3.40
C GLU A 100 16.50 -0.93 3.28
N LYS A 101 15.18 -1.09 3.21
CA LYS A 101 14.50 -2.36 2.92
C LYS A 101 13.59 -2.20 1.70
N PRO A 102 13.25 -3.28 1.00
CA PRO A 102 12.26 -3.23 -0.07
C PRO A 102 10.89 -2.87 0.48
N VAL A 103 10.18 -2.00 -0.23
CA VAL A 103 8.75 -1.80 0.00
C VAL A 103 7.99 -2.94 -0.64
N GLU A 104 7.18 -3.63 0.13
CA GLU A 104 6.43 -4.79 -0.32
C GLU A 104 4.97 -4.44 -0.56
N GLN A 105 4.35 -5.11 -1.53
CA GLN A 105 2.92 -5.03 -1.74
C GLN A 105 2.22 -6.08 -0.88
N LEU A 106 1.51 -5.62 0.14
CA LEU A 106 0.79 -6.48 1.07
C LEU A 106 -0.71 -6.24 1.00
N ASN A 107 -1.50 -7.22 1.46
CA ASN A 107 -2.96 -7.15 1.45
C ASN A 107 -3.54 -6.66 0.11
N TYR A 108 -2.99 -7.15 -1.01
CA TYR A 108 -3.34 -6.85 -2.41
C TYR A 108 -3.00 -5.44 -2.89
N ALA A 109 -2.99 -4.43 -2.05
CA ALA A 109 -2.93 -3.03 -2.51
C ALA A 109 -2.06 -2.12 -1.65
N PHE A 110 -1.66 -2.53 -0.47
CA PHE A 110 -1.02 -1.65 0.50
C PHE A 110 0.50 -1.82 0.51
N ILE A 111 1.19 -0.77 0.96
CA ILE A 111 2.63 -0.85 1.21
C ILE A 111 2.90 -1.50 2.56
N GLY A 112 4.01 -2.21 2.63
CA GLY A 112 4.50 -2.76 3.88
C GLY A 112 5.98 -3.01 3.85
N VAL A 113 6.50 -3.45 4.99
CA VAL A 113 7.91 -3.77 5.18
C VAL A 113 8.06 -4.89 6.19
N GLU A 114 9.07 -5.73 5.99
CA GLU A 114 9.47 -6.75 6.94
C GLU A 114 10.04 -6.14 8.22
N LEU A 115 9.56 -6.61 9.36
CA LEU A 115 9.99 -6.20 10.70
C LEU A 115 11.17 -7.04 11.19
N GLU A 116 11.96 -6.44 12.08
CA GLU A 116 12.97 -7.12 12.85
C GLU A 116 12.42 -7.46 14.25
N GLU A 117 13.04 -8.41 14.96
CA GLU A 117 12.73 -8.65 16.37
C GLU A 117 13.17 -7.44 17.22
N GLY A 118 12.40 -7.10 18.23
CA GLY A 118 12.69 -5.99 19.12
C GLY A 118 12.27 -4.62 18.58
N GLU A 119 13.09 -3.60 18.85
CA GLU A 119 12.76 -2.22 18.50
C GLU A 119 12.91 -1.97 16.99
N ASN A 120 11.86 -1.46 16.36
CA ASN A 120 11.83 -1.06 14.96
C ASN A 120 11.53 0.43 14.85
N LYS A 121 12.47 1.18 14.25
CA LYS A 121 12.29 2.55 13.82
C LYS A 121 12.14 2.55 12.32
N ILE A 122 10.92 2.79 11.85
CA ILE A 122 10.54 2.62 10.45
C ILE A 122 10.20 3.99 9.87
N THR A 123 10.84 4.36 8.78
CA THR A 123 10.57 5.59 8.05
C THR A 123 10.15 5.26 6.63
N PHE A 124 8.87 5.44 6.31
CA PHE A 124 8.39 5.45 4.93
C PHE A 124 8.53 6.86 4.36
N SER A 125 9.06 6.98 3.15
CA SER A 125 9.20 8.25 2.45
C SER A 125 8.68 8.14 1.03
N TYR A 126 8.00 9.19 0.55
CA TYR A 126 7.46 9.23 -0.79
C TYR A 126 8.10 10.33 -1.63
N LEU A 127 8.63 9.95 -2.77
CA LEU A 127 9.08 10.87 -3.80
C LEU A 127 8.41 10.51 -5.14
N PRO A 128 7.58 11.39 -5.71
CA PRO A 128 6.91 11.10 -6.98
C PRO A 128 7.90 10.68 -8.06
N PRO A 129 7.57 9.67 -8.89
CA PRO A 129 8.39 9.28 -10.02
C PRO A 129 8.69 10.49 -10.93
N TYR A 130 9.92 10.54 -11.43
CA TYR A 130 10.40 11.63 -12.31
C TYR A 130 10.45 13.03 -11.69
N PHE A 131 10.17 13.21 -10.40
CA PHE A 131 10.23 14.52 -9.74
C PHE A 131 11.59 15.21 -9.93
N MET A 132 12.69 14.48 -9.72
CA MET A 132 14.03 15.00 -9.90
C MET A 132 14.32 15.42 -11.35
N LEU A 133 13.85 14.63 -12.31
CA LEU A 133 13.99 14.94 -13.73
C LEU A 133 13.19 16.19 -14.10
N ALA A 134 11.95 16.29 -13.64
CA ALA A 134 11.11 17.46 -13.87
C ALA A 134 11.75 18.74 -13.25
N ALA A 135 12.25 18.65 -12.04
CA ALA A 135 12.92 19.75 -11.35
C ALA A 135 14.18 20.20 -12.12
N LEU A 136 14.97 19.26 -12.62
CA LEU A 136 16.18 19.56 -13.41
C LEU A 136 15.82 20.23 -14.74
N LEU A 137 14.83 19.73 -15.47
CA LEU A 137 14.39 20.34 -16.73
C LEU A 137 13.83 21.75 -16.51
N THR A 138 13.05 21.94 -15.45
CA THR A 138 12.52 23.25 -15.09
C THR A 138 13.63 24.24 -14.75
N SER A 139 14.61 23.80 -13.96
CA SER A 139 15.75 24.63 -13.59
C SER A 139 16.58 25.03 -14.81
N LEU A 140 16.81 24.09 -15.73
CA LEU A 140 17.52 24.36 -17.00
C LEU A 140 16.74 25.35 -17.87
N GLY A 141 15.42 25.18 -17.98
CA GLY A 141 14.54 26.09 -18.71
C GLY A 141 14.59 27.52 -18.15
N LEU A 142 14.54 27.68 -16.85
CA LEU A 142 14.66 28.98 -16.18
C LEU A 142 16.04 29.63 -16.46
N LEU A 143 17.09 28.84 -16.38
CA LEU A 143 18.45 29.31 -16.67
C LEU A 143 18.55 29.85 -18.10
N LEU A 144 18.04 29.14 -19.10
CA LEU A 144 18.03 29.56 -20.49
C LEU A 144 17.25 30.87 -20.69
N VAL A 145 16.10 31.02 -20.06
CA VAL A 145 15.31 32.27 -20.11
C VAL A 145 16.08 33.43 -19.49
N LEU A 146 16.75 33.24 -18.37
CA LEU A 146 17.57 34.26 -17.72
C LEU A 146 18.75 34.66 -18.60
N LEU A 147 19.46 33.72 -19.19
CA LEU A 147 20.58 33.98 -20.12
C LEU A 147 20.08 34.76 -21.35
N TRP A 148 18.96 34.31 -21.96
CA TRP A 148 18.39 35.02 -23.10
C TRP A 148 18.01 36.47 -22.76
N SER A 149 17.35 36.68 -21.63
CA SER A 149 16.98 38.00 -21.13
C SER A 149 18.21 38.90 -20.90
N PHE A 150 19.27 38.34 -20.32
CA PHE A 150 20.52 39.07 -20.08
C PHE A 150 21.22 39.51 -21.39
N PHE A 151 21.29 38.62 -22.38
CA PHE A 151 21.87 38.95 -23.68
C PHE A 151 21.02 39.94 -24.46
N LYS A 152 19.68 39.84 -24.38
CA LYS A 152 18.79 40.82 -25.01
C LYS A 152 18.92 42.23 -24.42
N ARG A 153 19.22 42.36 -23.13
CA ARG A 153 19.36 43.66 -22.44
C ARG A 153 20.69 44.33 -22.75
N LYS A 154 21.69 43.60 -23.23
CA LYS A 154 23.00 44.14 -23.61
C LYS A 154 23.10 44.59 -25.09
N ARG A 155 22.06 44.32 -25.87
CA ARG A 155 21.90 44.85 -27.23
C ARG A 155 20.99 46.08 -27.22
#